data_1bc647ac69f4364f70949fb21000b57b
#
_entry.id   1bc647ac69f4364f70949fb21000b57b
#
_cell.length_a   1.000
_cell.length_b   1.000
_cell.length_c   1.000
_cell.angle_alpha   90.00
_cell.angle_beta   90.00
_cell.angle_gamma   90.00
#
_symmetry.space_group_name_H-M   'P 1'
#
loop_
_entity.id
_entity.type
_entity.pdbx_description
1 polymer ?
#
loop_
_entity_poly.entity_id
_entity_poly.type
_entity_poly.pdbx_seq_one_letter_code
_entity_poly.pdbx_strand_id
1 'polypeptide(L)'
;MDNRPISRSAIPNLEDLPDDVKTKIQSVQEKTGFVPNVFMIMARKPDEFRGFCTYYDAIMETECNITKAELEMIVVATSAQNDCLYCVVSHGAVLRIRSKDKNISDQIAINYKKSKITERQRAMLDFAVKVAKESQSINDSDFKILERFGFDIEDAWRIASVASFFAMSNRLANTFSMLPNEEFYACLLYTSDAADEITG
;
A
#
# COMPACT_ATOMS: atom_id res chain seq x y z
N MET A 1 -23.33 -3.57 -14.82
CA MET A 1 -22.06 -4.00 -14.22
C MET A 1 -21.00 -3.94 -15.30
N ASP A 2 -19.86 -3.33 -15.01
CA ASP A 2 -18.76 -3.24 -15.96
C ASP A 2 -18.18 -4.65 -16.17
N ASN A 3 -18.25 -5.15 -17.38
CA ASN A 3 -17.84 -6.52 -17.71
C ASN A 3 -16.34 -6.60 -18.09
N ARG A 4 -15.55 -5.61 -17.68
CA ARG A 4 -14.10 -5.59 -17.94
C ARG A 4 -13.40 -6.67 -17.12
N PRO A 5 -12.39 -7.36 -17.70
CA PRO A 5 -11.56 -8.26 -16.93
C PRO A 5 -10.78 -7.49 -15.84
N ILE A 6 -10.47 -8.16 -14.73
CA ILE A 6 -9.73 -7.54 -13.61
C ILE A 6 -8.30 -7.12 -13.97
N SER A 7 -7.79 -7.55 -15.12
CA SER A 7 -6.48 -7.17 -15.67
C SER A 7 -6.43 -7.46 -17.16
N ARG A 8 -5.52 -6.79 -17.89
CA ARG A 8 -5.16 -7.14 -19.28
C ARG A 8 -4.45 -8.48 -19.41
N SER A 9 -3.81 -8.95 -18.32
CA SER A 9 -3.15 -10.26 -18.32
C SER A 9 -4.14 -11.38 -18.00
N ALA A 10 -3.90 -12.57 -18.56
CA ALA A 10 -4.63 -13.77 -18.16
C ALA A 10 -4.43 -14.04 -16.66
N ILE A 11 -5.49 -14.48 -16.00
CA ILE A 11 -5.47 -14.87 -14.60
C ILE A 11 -5.28 -16.38 -14.53
N PRO A 12 -4.27 -16.89 -13.79
CA PRO A 12 -4.10 -18.33 -13.62
C PRO A 12 -5.22 -18.93 -12.80
N ASN A 13 -5.52 -20.22 -13.00
CA ASN A 13 -6.35 -20.94 -12.04
C ASN A 13 -5.54 -21.18 -10.76
N LEU A 14 -6.18 -21.05 -9.61
CA LEU A 14 -5.52 -21.25 -8.32
C LEU A 14 -4.89 -22.66 -8.22
N GLU A 15 -5.56 -23.69 -8.76
CA GLU A 15 -5.10 -25.07 -8.74
C GLU A 15 -3.80 -25.31 -9.53
N ASP A 16 -3.52 -24.50 -10.54
CA ASP A 16 -2.33 -24.62 -11.39
C ASP A 16 -1.09 -23.92 -10.80
N LEU A 17 -1.25 -23.23 -9.66
CA LEU A 17 -0.15 -22.51 -9.00
C LEU A 17 0.69 -23.46 -8.13
N PRO A 18 1.98 -23.12 -7.87
CA PRO A 18 2.79 -23.81 -6.89
C PRO A 18 2.17 -23.77 -5.48
N ASP A 19 2.38 -24.83 -4.69
CA ASP A 19 1.72 -25.02 -3.39
C ASP A 19 1.99 -23.87 -2.39
N ASP A 20 3.21 -23.36 -2.35
CA ASP A 20 3.58 -22.22 -1.50
C ASP A 20 2.86 -20.94 -1.89
N VAL A 21 2.67 -20.71 -3.19
CA VAL A 21 1.91 -19.57 -3.72
C VAL A 21 0.42 -19.71 -3.37
N LYS A 22 -0.15 -20.92 -3.56
CA LYS A 22 -1.53 -21.24 -3.13
C LYS A 22 -1.71 -20.95 -1.65
N THR A 23 -0.81 -21.48 -0.81
CA THR A 23 -0.87 -21.30 0.64
C THR A 23 -0.85 -19.81 1.03
N LYS A 24 0.02 -18.99 0.41
CA LYS A 24 0.05 -17.54 0.67
C LYS A 24 -1.27 -16.88 0.29
N ILE A 25 -1.85 -17.21 -0.87
CA ILE A 25 -3.13 -16.65 -1.32
C ILE A 25 -4.27 -17.06 -0.38
N GLN A 26 -4.33 -18.33 -0.01
CA GLN A 26 -5.36 -18.85 0.91
C GLN A 26 -5.26 -18.20 2.29
N SER A 27 -4.04 -18.04 2.83
CA SER A 27 -3.85 -17.37 4.13
C SER A 27 -4.34 -15.92 4.14
N VAL A 28 -4.23 -15.23 3.01
CA VAL A 28 -4.78 -13.88 2.88
C VAL A 28 -6.30 -13.91 2.76
N GLN A 29 -6.85 -14.86 1.99
CA GLN A 29 -8.30 -15.03 1.87
C GLN A 29 -8.95 -15.35 3.23
N GLU A 30 -8.33 -16.18 4.05
CA GLU A 30 -8.80 -16.49 5.40
C GLU A 30 -8.85 -15.26 6.31
N LYS A 31 -7.84 -14.38 6.20
CA LYS A 31 -7.76 -13.17 7.00
C LYS A 31 -8.72 -12.04 6.54
N THR A 32 -8.92 -11.90 5.23
CA THR A 32 -9.64 -10.76 4.65
C THR A 32 -11.05 -11.10 4.17
N GLY A 33 -11.38 -12.39 4.06
CA GLY A 33 -12.64 -12.88 3.50
C GLY A 33 -12.69 -12.93 1.97
N PHE A 34 -11.66 -12.47 1.28
CA PHE A 34 -11.56 -12.48 -0.19
C PHE A 34 -10.09 -12.55 -0.65
N VAL A 35 -9.87 -12.87 -1.93
CA VAL A 35 -8.53 -12.83 -2.53
C VAL A 35 -8.34 -11.47 -3.21
N PRO A 36 -7.36 -10.64 -2.78
CA PRO A 36 -7.05 -9.41 -3.50
C PRO A 36 -6.63 -9.69 -4.95
N ASN A 37 -7.22 -8.98 -5.90
CA ASN A 37 -6.98 -9.19 -7.33
C ASN A 37 -5.49 -9.14 -7.70
N VAL A 38 -4.69 -8.30 -7.03
CA VAL A 38 -3.24 -8.21 -7.26
C VAL A 38 -2.53 -9.54 -7.02
N PHE A 39 -2.98 -10.35 -6.04
CA PHE A 39 -2.37 -11.65 -5.79
C PHE A 39 -2.60 -12.61 -6.94
N MET A 40 -3.82 -12.70 -7.45
CA MET A 40 -4.12 -13.55 -8.61
C MET A 40 -3.39 -13.08 -9.86
N ILE A 41 -3.31 -11.75 -10.07
CA ILE A 41 -2.64 -11.18 -11.24
C ILE A 41 -1.12 -11.44 -11.18
N MET A 42 -0.49 -11.25 -10.02
CA MET A 42 0.96 -11.44 -9.86
C MET A 42 1.37 -12.91 -9.77
N ALA A 43 0.51 -13.78 -9.25
CA ALA A 43 0.78 -15.22 -9.12
C ALA A 43 1.04 -15.93 -10.46
N ARG A 44 0.64 -15.32 -11.59
CA ARG A 44 1.04 -15.81 -12.95
C ARG A 44 2.56 -15.88 -13.14
N LYS A 45 3.32 -15.20 -12.28
CA LYS A 45 4.79 -15.20 -12.22
C LYS A 45 5.22 -15.57 -10.80
N PRO A 46 5.23 -16.86 -10.44
CA PRO A 46 5.42 -17.31 -9.07
C PRO A 46 6.68 -16.75 -8.37
N ASP A 47 7.80 -16.65 -9.08
CA ASP A 47 9.05 -16.14 -8.50
C ASP A 47 8.99 -14.63 -8.23
N GLU A 48 8.37 -13.87 -9.14
CA GLU A 48 8.15 -12.44 -8.94
C GLU A 48 7.14 -12.21 -7.78
N PHE A 49 6.10 -13.05 -7.69
CA PHE A 49 5.13 -13.00 -6.58
C PHE A 49 5.79 -13.26 -5.22
N ARG A 50 6.67 -14.27 -5.14
CA ARG A 50 7.44 -14.56 -3.90
C ARG A 50 8.29 -13.36 -3.49
N GLY A 51 9.06 -12.81 -4.45
CA GLY A 51 9.90 -11.63 -4.20
C GLY A 51 9.08 -10.42 -3.76
N PHE A 52 7.94 -10.19 -4.42
CA PHE A 52 7.00 -9.11 -4.07
C PHE A 52 6.47 -9.26 -2.64
N CYS A 53 5.95 -10.44 -2.28
CA CYS A 53 5.41 -10.69 -0.95
C CYS A 53 6.50 -10.59 0.13
N THR A 54 7.68 -11.17 -0.10
CA THR A 54 8.79 -11.13 0.85
C THR A 54 9.24 -9.69 1.12
N TYR A 55 9.38 -8.89 0.10
CA TYR A 55 9.80 -7.50 0.28
C TYR A 55 8.68 -6.64 0.90
N TYR A 56 7.42 -6.87 0.49
CA TYR A 56 6.27 -6.24 1.12
C TYR A 56 6.23 -6.50 2.63
N ASP A 57 6.31 -7.77 3.04
CA ASP A 57 6.30 -8.17 4.45
C ASP A 57 7.46 -7.50 5.21
N ALA A 58 8.67 -7.43 4.61
CA ALA A 58 9.83 -6.80 5.22
C ALA A 58 9.64 -5.29 5.48
N ILE A 59 9.00 -4.55 4.58
CA ILE A 59 8.85 -3.10 4.69
C ILE A 59 7.55 -2.66 5.36
N MET A 60 6.49 -3.49 5.33
CA MET A 60 5.17 -3.12 5.84
C MET A 60 4.84 -3.80 7.17
N GLU A 61 5.39 -5.00 7.45
CA GLU A 61 4.98 -5.80 8.60
C GLU A 61 6.02 -5.88 9.73
N THR A 62 7.30 -5.58 9.48
CA THR A 62 8.30 -5.52 10.54
C THR A 62 8.14 -4.28 11.42
N GLU A 63 8.48 -4.41 12.69
CA GLU A 63 8.44 -3.30 13.64
C GLU A 63 9.41 -2.17 13.24
N CYS A 64 8.96 -0.94 13.41
CA CYS A 64 9.73 0.28 13.20
C CYS A 64 9.07 1.46 13.95
N ASN A 65 9.73 2.62 13.95
CA ASN A 65 9.23 3.83 14.58
C ASN A 65 8.06 4.50 13.83
N ILE A 66 7.69 3.96 12.67
CA ILE A 66 6.57 4.43 11.84
C ILE A 66 5.40 3.47 12.05
N THR A 67 4.27 3.99 12.48
CA THR A 67 3.08 3.17 12.73
C THR A 67 2.52 2.54 11.45
N LYS A 68 1.81 1.42 11.57
CA LYS A 68 1.15 0.75 10.43
C LYS A 68 0.22 1.70 9.67
N ALA A 69 -0.49 2.59 10.36
CA ALA A 69 -1.32 3.62 9.72
C ALA A 69 -0.47 4.62 8.93
N GLU A 70 0.66 5.06 9.45
CA GLU A 70 1.58 5.98 8.76
C GLU A 70 2.23 5.33 7.54
N LEU A 71 2.57 4.04 7.60
CA LEU A 71 3.03 3.30 6.41
C LEU A 71 1.97 3.31 5.29
N GLU A 72 0.71 3.09 5.64
CA GLU A 72 -0.40 3.18 4.66
C GLU A 72 -0.62 4.61 4.16
N MET A 73 -0.41 5.64 4.99
CA MET A 73 -0.44 7.04 4.53
C MET A 73 0.60 7.28 3.43
N ILE A 74 1.82 6.74 3.58
CA ILE A 74 2.87 6.82 2.56
C ILE A 74 2.38 6.17 1.27
N VAL A 75 1.83 4.96 1.37
CA VAL A 75 1.31 4.22 0.20
C VAL A 75 0.24 5.02 -0.53
N VAL A 76 -0.77 5.51 0.19
CA VAL A 76 -1.89 6.26 -0.42
C VAL A 76 -1.39 7.56 -1.05
N ALA A 77 -0.56 8.34 -0.32
CA ALA A 77 -0.05 9.61 -0.83
C ALA A 77 0.79 9.44 -2.11
N THR A 78 1.72 8.47 -2.12
CA THR A 78 2.60 8.24 -3.27
C THR A 78 1.88 7.58 -4.44
N SER A 79 0.92 6.67 -4.17
CA SER A 79 0.09 6.05 -5.20
C SER A 79 -0.86 7.02 -5.88
N ALA A 80 -1.37 8.02 -5.13
CA ALA A 80 -2.17 9.10 -5.71
C ALA A 80 -1.35 9.98 -6.67
N GLN A 81 -0.05 10.21 -6.37
CA GLN A 81 0.84 10.93 -7.28
C GLN A 81 1.14 10.16 -8.58
N ASN A 82 0.95 8.85 -8.57
CA ASN A 82 1.13 7.96 -9.73
C ASN A 82 -0.20 7.58 -10.40
N ASP A 83 -1.32 8.21 -10.02
CA ASP A 83 -2.68 7.93 -10.54
C ASP A 83 -3.03 6.43 -10.50
N CYS A 84 -2.60 5.72 -9.45
CA CYS A 84 -2.83 4.29 -9.32
C CYS A 84 -4.17 3.99 -8.65
N LEU A 85 -5.21 3.74 -9.46
CA LEU A 85 -6.54 3.40 -8.95
C LEU A 85 -6.51 2.22 -7.99
N TYR A 86 -5.84 1.12 -8.38
CA TYR A 86 -5.78 -0.09 -7.55
C TYR A 86 -5.22 0.22 -6.16
N CYS A 87 -4.03 0.82 -6.12
CA CYS A 87 -3.31 1.03 -4.88
C CYS A 87 -3.99 2.08 -3.97
N VAL A 88 -4.53 3.16 -4.54
CA VAL A 88 -5.27 4.17 -3.76
C VAL A 88 -6.51 3.57 -3.12
N VAL A 89 -7.26 2.76 -3.83
CA VAL A 89 -8.49 2.14 -3.31
C VAL A 89 -8.17 1.06 -2.28
N SER A 90 -7.29 0.12 -2.60
CA SER A 90 -6.98 -1.01 -1.71
C SER A 90 -6.28 -0.56 -0.42
N HIS A 91 -5.21 0.20 -0.52
CA HIS A 91 -4.49 0.72 0.65
C HIS A 91 -5.25 1.83 1.37
N GLY A 92 -6.11 2.55 0.67
CA GLY A 92 -7.05 3.49 1.28
C GLY A 92 -8.04 2.79 2.22
N ALA A 93 -8.52 1.60 1.86
CA ALA A 93 -9.35 0.79 2.74
C ALA A 93 -8.58 0.36 4.01
N VAL A 94 -7.36 -0.17 3.84
CA VAL A 94 -6.49 -0.56 4.95
C VAL A 94 -6.15 0.63 5.84
N LEU A 95 -5.85 1.80 5.25
CA LEU A 95 -5.58 3.03 6.01
C LEU A 95 -6.75 3.43 6.90
N ARG A 96 -7.98 3.38 6.38
CA ARG A 96 -9.18 3.70 7.17
C ARG A 96 -9.32 2.78 8.38
N ILE A 97 -9.04 1.49 8.21
CA ILE A 97 -9.08 0.49 9.29
C ILE A 97 -7.98 0.80 10.33
N ARG A 98 -6.72 0.90 9.90
CA ARG A 98 -5.56 1.07 10.78
C ARG A 98 -5.57 2.42 11.53
N SER A 99 -6.09 3.48 10.91
CA SER A 99 -6.18 4.81 11.52
C SER A 99 -7.46 5.02 12.34
N LYS A 100 -8.47 4.18 12.17
CA LYS A 100 -9.83 4.36 12.71
C LYS A 100 -10.47 5.70 12.26
N ASP A 101 -10.05 6.24 11.12
CA ASP A 101 -10.59 7.46 10.53
C ASP A 101 -11.09 7.18 9.11
N LYS A 102 -12.40 7.22 8.93
CA LYS A 102 -13.07 6.93 7.66
C LYS A 102 -12.77 7.92 6.53
N ASN A 103 -12.30 9.12 6.85
CA ASN A 103 -12.09 10.19 5.89
C ASN A 103 -10.62 10.39 5.51
N ILE A 104 -9.68 9.83 6.27
CA ILE A 104 -8.26 10.14 6.14
C ILE A 104 -7.70 9.74 4.78
N SER A 105 -8.13 8.59 4.24
CA SER A 105 -7.68 8.08 2.96
C SER A 105 -7.99 9.06 1.82
N ASP A 106 -9.23 9.53 1.74
CA ASP A 106 -9.67 10.45 0.68
C ASP A 106 -8.97 11.80 0.79
N GLN A 107 -8.79 12.30 2.01
CA GLN A 107 -8.05 13.54 2.25
C GLN A 107 -6.60 13.42 1.77
N ILE A 108 -5.90 12.33 2.12
CA ILE A 108 -4.51 12.11 1.73
C ILE A 108 -4.39 11.92 0.22
N ALA A 109 -5.26 11.13 -0.38
CA ALA A 109 -5.24 10.86 -1.81
C ALA A 109 -5.45 12.14 -2.64
N ILE A 110 -6.38 13.00 -2.23
CA ILE A 110 -6.70 14.23 -2.97
C ILE A 110 -5.66 15.31 -2.70
N ASN A 111 -5.35 15.58 -1.43
CA ASN A 111 -4.39 16.62 -1.06
C ASN A 111 -3.91 16.45 0.39
N TYR A 112 -2.90 15.62 0.61
CA TYR A 112 -2.35 15.39 1.95
C TYR A 112 -1.89 16.66 2.66
N LYS A 113 -1.46 17.71 1.92
CA LYS A 113 -1.03 18.99 2.50
C LYS A 113 -2.17 19.75 3.19
N LYS A 114 -3.41 19.45 2.83
CA LYS A 114 -4.63 20.03 3.44
C LYS A 114 -5.36 19.06 4.36
N SER A 115 -4.85 17.83 4.49
CA SER A 115 -5.44 16.79 5.33
C SER A 115 -5.29 17.11 6.81
N LYS A 116 -6.18 16.52 7.62
CA LYS A 116 -6.15 16.62 9.08
C LYS A 116 -5.13 15.62 9.66
N ILE A 117 -3.85 15.90 9.45
CA ILE A 117 -2.70 15.11 9.92
C ILE A 117 -1.75 15.98 10.73
N THR A 118 -0.88 15.35 11.53
CA THR A 118 0.15 16.05 12.31
C THR A 118 1.25 16.61 11.41
N GLU A 119 2.02 17.59 11.91
CA GLU A 119 3.17 18.13 11.18
C GLU A 119 4.27 17.06 10.99
N ARG A 120 4.41 16.11 11.94
CA ARG A 120 5.29 14.95 11.79
C ARG A 120 4.88 14.10 10.58
N GLN A 121 3.60 13.76 10.48
CA GLN A 121 3.07 13.00 9.35
C GLN A 121 3.18 13.78 8.03
N ARG A 122 3.00 15.09 8.06
CA ARG A 122 3.17 15.95 6.89
C ARG A 122 4.61 15.92 6.39
N ALA A 123 5.60 16.08 7.28
CA ALA A 123 7.02 16.00 6.92
C ALA A 123 7.39 14.62 6.35
N MET A 124 6.87 13.54 6.93
CA MET A 124 7.01 12.18 6.41
C MET A 124 6.45 12.05 4.98
N LEU A 125 5.25 12.56 4.73
CA LEU A 125 4.62 12.49 3.41
C LEU A 125 5.29 13.41 2.39
N ASP A 126 5.78 14.58 2.79
CA ASP A 126 6.56 15.47 1.91
C ASP A 126 7.82 14.75 1.42
N PHE A 127 8.54 14.06 2.34
CA PHE A 127 9.71 13.27 1.97
C PHE A 127 9.33 12.08 1.07
N ALA A 128 8.31 11.30 1.42
CA ALA A 128 7.85 10.15 0.65
C ALA A 128 7.45 10.54 -0.78
N VAL A 129 6.70 11.63 -0.93
CA VAL A 129 6.28 12.14 -2.26
C VAL A 129 7.48 12.64 -3.05
N LYS A 130 8.45 13.30 -2.40
CA LYS A 130 9.71 13.71 -3.04
C LYS A 130 10.50 12.50 -3.54
N VAL A 131 10.61 11.41 -2.73
CA VAL A 131 11.21 10.13 -3.18
C VAL A 131 10.49 9.60 -4.42
N ALA A 132 9.17 9.61 -4.44
CA ALA A 132 8.39 9.05 -5.55
C ALA A 132 8.50 9.84 -6.85
N LYS A 133 8.69 11.18 -6.79
CA LYS A 133 8.62 12.08 -7.95
C LYS A 133 9.97 12.67 -8.36
N GLU A 134 10.84 12.95 -7.41
CA GLU A 134 12.03 13.78 -7.58
C GLU A 134 13.22 13.26 -6.76
N SER A 135 13.39 11.93 -6.71
CA SER A 135 14.43 11.30 -5.86
C SER A 135 15.83 11.86 -6.08
N GLN A 136 16.14 12.30 -7.32
CA GLN A 136 17.42 12.95 -7.66
C GLN A 136 17.62 14.31 -6.99
N SER A 137 16.59 14.93 -6.46
CA SER A 137 16.66 16.25 -5.79
C SER A 137 16.81 16.15 -4.27
N ILE A 138 16.77 14.92 -3.70
CA ILE A 138 16.94 14.69 -2.27
C ILE A 138 18.35 15.05 -1.84
N ASN A 139 18.47 15.75 -0.72
CA ASN A 139 19.73 16.23 -0.17
C ASN A 139 19.67 16.30 1.36
N ASP A 140 20.78 16.67 2.00
CA ASP A 140 20.92 16.68 3.47
C ASP A 140 19.85 17.53 4.19
N SER A 141 19.29 18.56 3.53
CA SER A 141 18.23 19.37 4.16
C SER A 141 16.94 18.60 4.35
N ASP A 142 16.65 17.63 3.48
CA ASP A 142 15.46 16.77 3.61
C ASP A 142 15.57 15.88 4.86
N PHE A 143 16.76 15.30 5.10
CA PHE A 143 17.03 14.50 6.30
C PHE A 143 16.96 15.35 7.58
N LYS A 144 17.52 16.58 7.57
CA LYS A 144 17.42 17.51 8.71
C LYS A 144 15.97 17.89 9.02
N ILE A 145 15.09 17.94 8.03
CA ILE A 145 13.67 18.16 8.27
C ILE A 145 13.08 16.95 8.98
N LEU A 146 13.35 15.72 8.51
CA LEU A 146 12.87 14.49 9.15
C LEU A 146 13.36 14.40 10.61
N GLU A 147 14.64 14.67 10.87
CA GLU A 147 15.23 14.67 12.22
C GLU A 147 14.49 15.61 13.18
N ARG A 148 14.08 16.82 12.75
CA ARG A 148 13.31 17.78 13.57
C ARG A 148 11.97 17.22 14.02
N PHE A 149 11.41 16.27 13.28
CA PHE A 149 10.15 15.59 13.59
C PHE A 149 10.36 14.20 14.23
N GLY A 150 11.59 13.87 14.65
CA GLY A 150 11.91 12.65 15.38
C GLY A 150 12.04 11.40 14.52
N PHE A 151 12.31 11.55 13.23
CA PHE A 151 12.69 10.44 12.35
C PHE A 151 14.22 10.36 12.27
N ASP A 152 14.75 9.16 12.36
CA ASP A 152 16.17 8.89 12.15
C ASP A 152 16.47 8.41 10.71
N ILE A 153 17.71 8.00 10.47
CA ILE A 153 18.14 7.52 9.14
C ILE A 153 17.45 6.21 8.73
N GLU A 154 17.15 5.34 9.69
CA GLU A 154 16.46 4.08 9.44
C GLU A 154 14.97 4.32 9.10
N ASP A 155 14.35 5.30 9.76
CA ASP A 155 13.01 5.76 9.42
C ASP A 155 12.98 6.34 8.00
N ALA A 156 13.96 7.19 7.65
CA ALA A 156 14.07 7.73 6.29
C ALA A 156 14.25 6.63 5.24
N TRP A 157 15.06 5.60 5.57
CA TRP A 157 15.20 4.42 4.74
C TRP A 157 13.88 3.68 4.57
N ARG A 158 13.13 3.48 5.65
CA ARG A 158 11.81 2.83 5.62
C ARG A 158 10.82 3.61 4.74
N ILE A 159 10.72 4.93 4.92
CA ILE A 159 9.86 5.80 4.12
C ILE A 159 10.21 5.68 2.63
N ALA A 160 11.50 5.77 2.30
CA ALA A 160 11.99 5.66 0.93
C ALA A 160 11.73 4.27 0.33
N SER A 161 11.91 3.20 1.10
CA SER A 161 11.65 1.82 0.67
C SER A 161 10.18 1.60 0.32
N VAL A 162 9.26 2.06 1.18
CA VAL A 162 7.81 1.98 0.92
C VAL A 162 7.45 2.79 -0.33
N ALA A 163 7.90 4.05 -0.44
CA ALA A 163 7.62 4.88 -1.60
C ALA A 163 8.14 4.26 -2.92
N SER A 164 9.33 3.68 -2.90
CA SER A 164 9.97 3.04 -4.07
C SER A 164 9.27 1.74 -4.47
N PHE A 165 8.92 0.90 -3.51
CA PHE A 165 8.20 -0.35 -3.75
C PHE A 165 6.84 -0.07 -4.40
N PHE A 166 6.10 0.89 -3.86
CA PHE A 166 4.80 1.24 -4.43
C PHE A 166 4.92 2.00 -5.76
N ALA A 167 6.01 2.71 -6.01
CA ALA A 167 6.27 3.26 -7.33
C ALA A 167 6.41 2.16 -8.40
N MET A 168 7.05 1.04 -8.09
CA MET A 168 7.09 -0.16 -8.94
C MET A 168 5.71 -0.80 -9.07
N SER A 169 5.02 -1.06 -7.95
CA SER A 169 3.70 -1.68 -7.92
C SER A 169 2.65 -0.85 -8.70
N ASN A 170 2.65 0.49 -8.52
CA ASN A 170 1.74 1.39 -9.24
C ASN A 170 1.91 1.29 -10.76
N ARG A 171 3.16 1.21 -11.25
CA ARG A 171 3.44 1.07 -12.68
C ARG A 171 2.91 -0.24 -13.25
N LEU A 172 3.07 -1.35 -12.53
CA LEU A 172 2.51 -2.63 -12.93
C LEU A 172 0.98 -2.58 -12.92
N ALA A 173 0.37 -2.04 -11.87
CA ALA A 173 -1.08 -1.92 -11.76
C ALA A 173 -1.67 -1.07 -12.90
N ASN A 174 -1.10 0.08 -13.19
CA ASN A 174 -1.54 0.95 -14.29
C ASN A 174 -1.33 0.30 -15.65
N THR A 175 -0.15 -0.28 -15.90
CA THR A 175 0.17 -0.92 -17.18
C THR A 175 -0.79 -2.06 -17.51
N PHE A 176 -1.10 -2.89 -16.51
CA PHE A 176 -1.98 -4.05 -16.69
C PHE A 176 -3.45 -3.75 -16.39
N SER A 177 -3.80 -2.49 -16.13
CA SER A 177 -5.19 -2.06 -15.82
C SER A 177 -5.81 -2.91 -14.71
N MET A 178 -5.07 -3.14 -13.63
CA MET A 178 -5.56 -3.91 -12.49
C MET A 178 -6.73 -3.19 -11.84
N LEU A 179 -7.85 -3.90 -11.65
CA LEU A 179 -9.02 -3.36 -10.96
C LEU A 179 -9.02 -3.80 -9.50
N PRO A 180 -9.28 -2.88 -8.56
CA PRO A 180 -9.44 -3.24 -7.16
C PRO A 180 -10.70 -4.09 -6.96
N ASN A 181 -10.69 -4.93 -5.93
CA ASN A 181 -11.87 -5.68 -5.53
C ASN A 181 -12.96 -4.74 -5.02
N GLU A 182 -14.22 -5.10 -5.25
CA GLU A 182 -15.39 -4.34 -4.76
C GLU A 182 -15.41 -4.23 -3.23
N GLU A 183 -14.89 -5.24 -2.53
CA GLU A 183 -14.77 -5.27 -1.07
C GLU A 183 -13.97 -4.09 -0.50
N PHE A 184 -12.99 -3.56 -1.25
CA PHE A 184 -12.24 -2.38 -0.81
C PHE A 184 -13.07 -1.09 -0.82
N TYR A 185 -14.09 -1.00 -1.70
CA TYR A 185 -15.01 0.14 -1.73
C TYR A 185 -16.08 0.03 -0.65
N ALA A 186 -16.53 -1.20 -0.35
CA ALA A 186 -17.57 -1.48 0.64
C ALA A 186 -17.09 -1.29 2.08
N CYS A 187 -16.18 -0.42 2.31
CA CYS A 187 -15.56 -0.02 3.57
C CYS A 187 -15.92 -0.93 4.78
N LEU A 188 -15.02 -1.83 5.14
CA LEU A 188 -15.11 -2.72 6.32
C LEU A 188 -15.25 -1.98 7.68
N LEU A 189 -15.50 -0.66 7.67
CA LEU A 189 -15.77 0.14 8.88
C LEU A 189 -17.04 -0.23 9.62
N TYR A 190 -17.84 -1.17 9.09
CA TYR A 190 -19.08 -1.60 9.73
C TYR A 190 -18.93 -2.85 10.62
N THR A 191 -17.75 -3.44 10.70
CA THR A 191 -17.48 -4.52 11.65
C THR A 191 -16.42 -4.06 12.64
N SER A 192 -16.86 -3.66 13.84
CA SER A 192 -15.98 -3.30 14.96
C SER A 192 -15.01 -4.43 15.35
N ASP A 193 -15.25 -5.64 14.89
CA ASP A 193 -14.52 -6.83 15.23
C ASP A 193 -13.41 -7.19 14.21
N ALA A 194 -13.52 -6.72 12.96
CA ALA A 194 -12.52 -7.01 11.93
C ALA A 194 -11.21 -6.20 12.08
N ALA A 195 -11.21 -5.11 12.85
CA ALA A 195 -10.02 -4.28 13.06
C ALA A 195 -8.97 -4.99 13.95
N ASP A 196 -9.41 -5.88 14.85
CA ASP A 196 -8.51 -6.59 15.78
C ASP A 196 -7.95 -7.88 15.16
N GLU A 197 -8.62 -8.46 14.15
CA GLU A 197 -8.17 -9.69 13.47
C GLU A 197 -7.13 -9.44 12.36
N ILE A 198 -7.03 -8.22 11.83
CA ILE A 198 -6.05 -7.88 10.77
C ILE A 198 -4.70 -7.43 11.37
N THR A 199 -4.66 -7.16 12.67
CA THR A 199 -3.47 -6.65 13.38
C THR A 199 -2.78 -7.68 14.27
N GLY A 200 -3.22 -8.94 14.24
CA GLY A 200 -2.62 -10.06 14.98
C GLY A 200 -1.57 -10.84 14.18
#